data_549281221bee84d0d372217fa1f3a1f7
#
_entry.id   549281221bee84d0d372217fa1f3a1f7
#
_cell.length_a   1.000
_cell.length_b   1.000
_cell.length_c   1.000
_cell.angle_alpha   90.00
_cell.angle_beta   90.00
_cell.angle_gamma   90.00
#
_symmetry.space_group_name_H-M   'P 1'
#
loop_
_entity.id
_entity.type
_entity.pdbx_description
1 polymer ?
#
loop_
_entity_poly.entity_id
_entity_poly.type
_entity_poly.pdbx_seq_one_letter_code
_entity_poly.pdbx_strand_id
1 'polypeptide(L)'
;MTAILSRVTGSVLLCLLWAWPPTSLLAEELPVQEVIVSAAASLTNAFTELGESYERDNPGHRVILNFGGSGQLLQQINRGAPVDVFATADQETMNRAQNRNLIVPESRVDFARNTLVLIAPSDSMLEVVNLEQLRASAISRIAISNPASVPVGRYSRLALETAGLWQDLAPRFINTQHVRQSLDYVSRGEVDVGFVYATDARAMQKRVKVVMDIPTTVPIAYPIAVTSDSRNSEIARRFIEFVGSLKGQAILSEHGFGTP
;
A
#
# COMPACT_ATOMS: atom_id res chain seq x y z
N MET A 1 -74.26 -39.09 73.53
CA MET A 1 -73.59 -40.09 72.70
C MET A 1 -72.86 -39.33 71.61
N THR A 2 -71.57 -39.21 71.74
CA THR A 2 -70.72 -38.16 71.20
C THR A 2 -69.99 -38.68 70.00
N ALA A 3 -70.13 -38.01 68.84
CA ALA A 3 -69.34 -38.31 67.60
C ALA A 3 -68.12 -37.34 67.52
N ILE A 4 -66.98 -37.92 67.46
CA ILE A 4 -65.70 -37.20 67.30
C ILE A 4 -65.35 -37.03 65.82
N LEU A 5 -65.31 -35.77 65.33
CA LEU A 5 -64.78 -35.42 63.97
C LEU A 5 -63.29 -35.35 64.03
N SER A 6 -62.60 -36.18 63.24
CA SER A 6 -61.15 -36.09 62.95
C SER A 6 -60.91 -35.15 61.77
N ARG A 7 -60.12 -34.11 61.99
CA ARG A 7 -59.63 -33.20 60.95
C ARG A 7 -58.29 -33.71 60.43
N VAL A 8 -58.28 -34.04 59.11
CA VAL A 8 -57.01 -34.31 58.39
C VAL A 8 -56.55 -32.99 57.76
N THR A 9 -55.41 -32.49 58.26
CA THR A 9 -54.68 -31.34 57.70
C THR A 9 -53.71 -31.84 56.63
N GLY A 10 -54.07 -31.63 55.36
CA GLY A 10 -53.12 -31.88 54.25
C GLY A 10 -52.14 -30.72 54.06
N SER A 11 -50.89 -30.99 54.30
CA SER A 11 -49.78 -30.06 54.01
C SER A 11 -49.46 -30.08 52.47
N VAL A 12 -49.75 -29.00 51.79
CA VAL A 12 -49.33 -28.80 50.39
C VAL A 12 -47.86 -28.30 50.38
N LEU A 13 -46.93 -29.14 49.95
CA LEU A 13 -45.53 -28.80 49.74
C LEU A 13 -45.40 -28.05 48.41
N LEU A 14 -45.21 -26.71 48.47
CA LEU A 14 -45.02 -25.86 47.27
C LEU A 14 -43.52 -25.94 46.87
N CYS A 15 -43.18 -26.76 45.87
CA CYS A 15 -41.86 -26.79 45.27
C CYS A 15 -41.65 -25.53 44.38
N LEU A 16 -40.96 -24.53 44.94
CA LEU A 16 -40.44 -23.39 44.17
C LEU A 16 -39.29 -23.85 43.29
N LEU A 17 -39.55 -24.13 42.00
CA LEU A 17 -38.56 -24.30 40.97
C LEU A 17 -37.90 -22.91 40.71
N TRP A 18 -36.74 -22.67 41.25
CA TRP A 18 -35.91 -21.56 40.87
C TRP A 18 -35.40 -21.81 39.45
N ALA A 19 -36.06 -21.19 38.44
CA ALA A 19 -35.55 -21.09 37.10
C ALA A 19 -34.34 -20.13 37.11
N TRP A 20 -33.14 -20.67 37.05
CA TRP A 20 -31.92 -19.89 36.77
C TRP A 20 -32.06 -19.33 35.36
N PRO A 21 -31.94 -17.99 35.15
CA PRO A 21 -31.95 -17.45 33.80
C PRO A 21 -30.70 -17.98 33.08
N PRO A 22 -30.80 -18.36 31.79
CA PRO A 22 -29.62 -18.72 31.02
C PRO A 22 -28.71 -17.50 31.00
N THR A 23 -27.51 -17.63 31.57
CA THR A 23 -26.40 -16.67 31.37
C THR A 23 -26.04 -16.71 29.89
N SER A 24 -26.58 -15.77 29.11
CA SER A 24 -26.08 -15.47 27.78
C SER A 24 -24.62 -15.06 27.96
N LEU A 25 -23.69 -15.95 27.61
CA LEU A 25 -22.32 -15.60 27.35
C LEU A 25 -22.37 -14.58 26.20
N LEU A 26 -22.39 -13.28 26.54
CA LEU A 26 -22.03 -12.24 25.63
C LEU A 26 -20.57 -12.57 25.29
N ALA A 27 -20.32 -13.06 24.09
CA ALA A 27 -19.00 -13.15 23.54
C ALA A 27 -18.47 -11.69 23.56
N GLU A 28 -17.56 -11.41 24.47
CA GLU A 28 -16.84 -10.15 24.51
C GLU A 28 -16.05 -10.06 23.20
N GLU A 29 -16.55 -9.28 22.25
CA GLU A 29 -15.82 -9.03 21.01
C GLU A 29 -14.51 -8.39 21.43
N LEU A 30 -13.42 -9.11 21.21
CA LEU A 30 -12.07 -8.57 21.43
C LEU A 30 -11.94 -7.26 20.63
N PRO A 31 -11.36 -6.21 21.24
CA PRO A 31 -11.22 -4.94 20.55
C PRO A 31 -10.41 -5.15 19.27
N VAL A 32 -10.95 -4.69 18.14
CA VAL A 32 -10.26 -4.74 16.84
C VAL A 32 -8.96 -3.96 16.95
N GLN A 33 -7.85 -4.62 16.64
CA GLN A 33 -6.53 -4.02 16.66
C GLN A 33 -6.20 -3.51 15.26
N GLU A 34 -6.05 -2.19 15.12
CA GLU A 34 -5.79 -1.55 13.83
C GLU A 34 -4.28 -1.34 13.61
N VAL A 35 -3.82 -1.51 12.36
CA VAL A 35 -2.51 -1.10 11.90
C VAL A 35 -2.66 -0.15 10.73
N ILE A 36 -2.10 1.06 10.85
CA ILE A 36 -2.17 2.10 9.83
C ILE A 36 -0.90 2.05 8.98
N VAL A 37 -1.07 1.76 7.70
CA VAL A 37 0.03 1.58 6.74
C VAL A 37 0.01 2.71 5.71
N SER A 38 1.04 3.54 5.70
CA SER A 38 1.28 4.52 4.64
C SER A 38 2.24 3.93 3.60
N ALA A 39 1.75 3.72 2.39
CA ALA A 39 2.49 3.02 1.33
C ALA A 39 2.55 3.82 0.03
N ALA A 40 3.65 3.68 -0.72
CA ALA A 40 3.80 4.28 -2.04
C ALA A 40 2.63 3.88 -2.96
N ALA A 41 2.14 4.82 -3.77
CA ALA A 41 0.96 4.63 -4.63
C ALA A 41 1.08 3.43 -5.59
N SER A 42 2.29 3.05 -6.02
CA SER A 42 2.54 1.85 -6.83
C SER A 42 2.18 0.54 -6.12
N LEU A 43 2.12 0.56 -4.78
CA LEU A 43 1.79 -0.60 -3.94
C LEU A 43 0.27 -0.83 -3.80
N THR A 44 -0.58 0.08 -4.30
CA THR A 44 -2.03 0.07 -4.03
C THR A 44 -2.66 -1.31 -4.18
N ASN A 45 -2.54 -1.94 -5.35
CA ASN A 45 -3.20 -3.23 -5.60
C ASN A 45 -2.64 -4.36 -4.71
N ALA A 46 -1.31 -4.48 -4.66
CA ALA A 46 -0.66 -5.52 -3.88
C ALA A 46 -0.90 -5.36 -2.37
N PHE A 47 -0.84 -4.14 -1.84
CA PHE A 47 -1.05 -3.90 -0.41
C PHE A 47 -2.52 -4.01 0.00
N THR A 48 -3.47 -3.72 -0.91
CA THR A 48 -4.89 -4.02 -0.66
C THR A 48 -5.08 -5.52 -0.47
N GLU A 49 -4.54 -6.35 -1.37
CA GLU A 49 -4.65 -7.81 -1.25
C GLU A 49 -3.86 -8.36 -0.06
N LEU A 50 -2.65 -7.82 0.22
CA LEU A 50 -1.88 -8.17 1.41
C LEU A 50 -2.66 -7.85 2.70
N GLY A 51 -3.29 -6.68 2.78
CA GLY A 51 -4.11 -6.28 3.92
C GLY A 51 -5.28 -7.24 4.15
N GLU A 52 -6.06 -7.50 3.11
CA GLU A 52 -7.17 -8.46 3.15
C GLU A 52 -6.70 -9.88 3.54
N SER A 53 -5.56 -10.30 3.02
CA SER A 53 -5.00 -11.62 3.33
C SER A 53 -4.49 -11.70 4.76
N TYR A 54 -3.87 -10.63 5.27
CA TYR A 54 -3.43 -10.53 6.66
C TYR A 54 -4.60 -10.56 7.63
N GLU A 55 -5.68 -9.81 7.34
CA GLU A 55 -6.89 -9.77 8.16
C GLU A 55 -7.59 -11.15 8.23
N ARG A 56 -7.64 -11.88 7.10
CA ARG A 56 -8.17 -13.26 7.09
C ARG A 56 -7.40 -14.22 7.97
N ASP A 57 -6.07 -14.07 8.02
CA ASP A 57 -5.19 -14.94 8.82
C ASP A 57 -5.13 -14.50 10.30
N ASN A 58 -5.55 -13.27 10.61
CA ASN A 58 -5.49 -12.67 11.95
C ASN A 58 -6.85 -12.05 12.33
N PRO A 59 -7.86 -12.87 12.67
CA PRO A 59 -9.15 -12.37 13.11
C PRO A 59 -9.00 -11.38 14.28
N GLY A 60 -9.65 -10.22 14.18
CA GLY A 60 -9.52 -9.12 15.15
C GLY A 60 -8.44 -8.10 14.80
N HIS A 61 -7.65 -8.29 13.73
CA HIS A 61 -6.78 -7.26 13.18
C HIS A 61 -7.44 -6.57 11.97
N ARG A 62 -7.13 -5.28 11.79
CA ARG A 62 -7.57 -4.47 10.65
C ARG A 62 -6.41 -3.67 10.08
N VAL A 63 -6.26 -3.67 8.77
CA VAL A 63 -5.22 -2.91 8.04
C VAL A 63 -5.85 -1.69 7.39
N ILE A 64 -5.45 -0.51 7.83
CA ILE A 64 -5.90 0.76 7.27
C ILE A 64 -4.80 1.27 6.32
N LEU A 65 -5.13 1.35 5.04
CA LEU A 65 -4.18 1.70 3.98
C LEU A 65 -4.33 3.17 3.55
N ASN A 66 -3.20 3.87 3.49
CA ASN A 66 -3.08 5.23 2.96
C ASN A 66 -2.03 5.23 1.84
N PHE A 67 -2.41 5.63 0.62
CA PHE A 67 -1.54 5.60 -0.54
C PHE A 67 -1.21 6.99 -1.05
N GLY A 68 0.05 7.21 -1.45
CA GLY A 68 0.50 8.49 -2.00
C GLY A 68 1.93 8.46 -2.53
N GLY A 69 2.44 9.61 -2.92
CA GLY A 69 3.87 9.77 -3.22
C GLY A 69 4.70 9.60 -1.95
N SER A 70 5.75 8.78 -1.97
CA SER A 70 6.52 8.44 -0.77
C SER A 70 6.99 9.66 0.01
N GLY A 71 7.45 10.73 -0.68
CA GLY A 71 7.87 11.95 -0.01
C GLY A 71 6.72 12.77 0.60
N GLN A 72 5.50 12.69 0.04
CA GLN A 72 4.31 13.31 0.62
C GLN A 72 3.90 12.56 1.89
N LEU A 73 3.91 11.23 1.85
CA LEU A 73 3.64 10.39 3.03
C LEU A 73 4.67 10.63 4.13
N LEU A 74 5.96 10.75 3.78
CA LEU A 74 7.02 11.12 4.74
C LEU A 74 6.73 12.48 5.40
N GLN A 75 6.22 13.46 4.65
CA GLN A 75 5.86 14.75 5.23
C GLN A 75 4.65 14.65 6.18
N GLN A 76 3.68 13.79 5.87
CA GLN A 76 2.55 13.52 6.77
C GLN A 76 3.04 12.91 8.09
N ILE A 77 3.89 11.89 8.03
CA ILE A 77 4.50 11.26 9.22
C ILE A 77 5.30 12.31 10.02
N ASN A 78 6.12 13.12 9.35
CA ASN A 78 6.91 14.17 10.02
C ASN A 78 6.05 15.27 10.69
N ARG A 79 4.77 15.38 10.31
CA ARG A 79 3.78 16.29 10.92
C ARG A 79 2.91 15.59 11.98
N GLY A 80 3.24 14.37 12.35
CA GLY A 80 2.54 13.63 13.40
C GLY A 80 1.30 12.86 12.91
N ALA A 81 1.19 12.54 11.60
CA ALA A 81 0.13 11.64 11.15
C ALA A 81 0.25 10.28 11.87
N PRO A 82 -0.86 9.71 12.36
CA PRO A 82 -0.85 8.43 13.03
C PRO A 82 -0.60 7.31 12.01
N VAL A 83 0.63 6.85 11.89
CA VAL A 83 1.05 5.80 10.95
C VAL A 83 1.89 4.80 11.71
N ASP A 84 1.61 3.51 11.56
CA ASP A 84 2.35 2.43 12.22
C ASP A 84 3.42 1.83 11.29
N VAL A 85 3.12 1.74 9.99
CA VAL A 85 4.02 1.17 8.98
C VAL A 85 4.20 2.15 7.81
N PHE A 86 5.45 2.36 7.41
CA PHE A 86 5.81 3.18 6.27
C PHE A 86 6.51 2.33 5.20
N ALA A 87 5.95 2.28 3.98
CA ALA A 87 6.49 1.55 2.83
C ALA A 87 6.74 2.51 1.66
N THR A 88 7.98 2.59 1.18
CA THR A 88 8.39 3.53 0.13
C THR A 88 8.82 2.82 -1.16
N ALA A 89 8.83 3.56 -2.27
CA ALA A 89 9.27 3.07 -3.57
C ALA A 89 10.72 3.46 -3.89
N ASP A 90 11.50 3.89 -2.91
CA ASP A 90 12.93 4.11 -3.01
C ASP A 90 13.64 4.15 -1.65
N GLN A 91 14.94 3.93 -1.67
CA GLN A 91 15.81 4.00 -0.51
C GLN A 91 16.00 5.43 0.00
N GLU A 92 16.03 6.43 -0.90
CA GLU A 92 16.26 7.84 -0.53
C GLU A 92 15.20 8.35 0.45
N THR A 93 13.92 8.10 0.17
CA THR A 93 12.84 8.53 1.07
C THR A 93 12.92 7.83 2.42
N MET A 94 13.23 6.52 2.44
CA MET A 94 13.40 5.78 3.68
C MET A 94 14.63 6.23 4.47
N ASN A 95 15.74 6.53 3.82
CA ASN A 95 16.93 7.13 4.45
C ASN A 95 16.59 8.48 5.09
N ARG A 96 15.79 9.32 4.41
CA ARG A 96 15.32 10.60 4.96
C ARG A 96 14.42 10.41 6.19
N ALA A 97 13.57 9.37 6.19
CA ALA A 97 12.77 9.02 7.36
C ALA A 97 13.65 8.60 8.52
N GLN A 98 14.63 7.73 8.27
CA GLN A 98 15.58 7.24 9.27
C GLN A 98 16.44 8.36 9.86
N ASN A 99 16.99 9.25 9.01
CA ASN A 99 17.82 10.38 9.44
C ASN A 99 17.05 11.42 10.28
N ARG A 100 15.71 11.38 10.23
CA ARG A 100 14.82 12.22 11.06
C ARG A 100 14.27 11.48 12.27
N ASN A 101 14.74 10.25 12.53
CA ASN A 101 14.25 9.37 13.59
C ASN A 101 12.73 9.11 13.51
N LEU A 102 12.16 9.03 12.31
CA LEU A 102 10.73 8.80 12.08
C LEU A 102 10.38 7.31 11.91
N ILE A 103 11.38 6.44 11.87
CA ILE A 103 11.21 4.99 11.80
C ILE A 103 12.10 4.29 12.82
N VAL A 104 11.74 3.08 13.17
CA VAL A 104 12.55 2.15 13.98
C VAL A 104 13.55 1.46 13.04
N PRO A 105 14.85 1.80 13.08
CA PRO A 105 15.84 1.33 12.10
C PRO A 105 15.92 -0.20 11.98
N GLU A 106 15.79 -0.91 13.09
CA GLU A 106 15.90 -2.37 13.20
C GLU A 106 14.71 -3.09 12.52
N SER A 107 13.61 -2.37 12.26
CA SER A 107 12.44 -2.90 11.57
C SER A 107 12.50 -2.73 10.06
N ARG A 108 13.50 -1.97 9.55
CA ARG A 108 13.62 -1.67 8.14
C ARG A 108 14.10 -2.88 7.36
N VAL A 109 13.33 -3.26 6.35
CA VAL A 109 13.69 -4.33 5.40
C VAL A 109 13.31 -3.93 3.98
N ASP A 110 14.08 -4.41 2.99
CA ASP A 110 13.67 -4.35 1.59
C ASP A 110 12.75 -5.55 1.33
N PHE A 111 11.59 -5.32 0.72
CA PHE A 111 10.59 -6.38 0.54
C PHE A 111 10.20 -6.64 -0.90
N ALA A 112 10.57 -5.75 -1.83
CA ALA A 112 10.24 -5.88 -3.25
C ALA A 112 11.20 -5.10 -4.14
N ARG A 113 11.20 -5.44 -5.45
CA ARG A 113 11.87 -4.69 -6.54
C ARG A 113 10.90 -4.37 -7.65
N ASN A 114 11.27 -3.39 -8.50
CA ASN A 114 10.49 -3.00 -9.65
C ASN A 114 11.38 -2.55 -10.82
N THR A 115 10.76 -2.25 -11.96
CA THR A 115 11.41 -1.69 -13.14
C THR A 115 10.73 -0.38 -13.53
N LEU A 116 11.49 0.58 -14.03
CA LEU A 116 10.97 1.81 -14.62
C LEU A 116 10.62 1.55 -16.08
N VAL A 117 9.43 1.97 -16.51
CA VAL A 117 8.97 1.82 -17.88
C VAL A 117 8.37 3.12 -18.41
N LEU A 118 8.44 3.30 -19.72
CA LEU A 118 7.66 4.29 -20.45
C LEU A 118 6.41 3.62 -21.00
N ILE A 119 5.26 4.24 -20.78
CA ILE A 119 3.97 3.75 -21.28
C ILE A 119 3.31 4.75 -22.21
N ALA A 120 2.45 4.24 -23.10
CA ALA A 120 1.54 5.01 -23.93
C ALA A 120 0.12 4.43 -23.79
N PRO A 121 -0.94 5.14 -24.25
CA PRO A 121 -2.28 4.56 -24.42
C PRO A 121 -2.23 3.26 -25.22
N SER A 122 -3.08 2.28 -24.90
CA SER A 122 -3.04 0.96 -25.54
C SER A 122 -3.30 0.99 -27.06
N ASP A 123 -4.06 1.97 -27.55
CA ASP A 123 -4.37 2.22 -28.95
C ASP A 123 -3.37 3.15 -29.66
N SER A 124 -2.38 3.69 -28.94
CA SER A 124 -1.34 4.53 -29.52
C SER A 124 -0.52 3.76 -30.55
N MET A 125 -0.16 4.41 -31.66
CA MET A 125 0.74 3.86 -32.68
C MET A 125 2.21 4.25 -32.43
N LEU A 126 2.51 4.87 -31.27
CA LEU A 126 3.87 5.24 -30.92
C LEU A 126 4.74 4.00 -30.69
N GLU A 127 5.90 4.02 -31.32
CA GLU A 127 7.00 3.09 -31.08
C GLU A 127 8.19 3.89 -30.56
N VAL A 128 8.68 3.57 -29.39
CA VAL A 128 9.81 4.23 -28.74
C VAL A 128 10.85 3.18 -28.41
N VAL A 129 11.96 3.17 -29.12
CA VAL A 129 13.06 2.20 -28.92
C VAL A 129 14.25 2.81 -28.19
N ASN A 130 14.29 4.13 -28.04
CA ASN A 130 15.28 4.86 -27.23
C ASN A 130 14.71 6.19 -26.73
N LEU A 131 15.34 6.76 -25.71
CA LEU A 131 14.87 8.00 -25.07
C LEU A 131 14.98 9.23 -25.99
N GLU A 132 15.89 9.25 -26.97
CA GLU A 132 16.03 10.36 -27.92
C GLU A 132 14.75 10.59 -28.73
N GLN A 133 13.98 9.54 -28.99
CA GLN A 133 12.73 9.65 -29.72
C GLN A 133 11.63 10.42 -28.97
N LEU A 134 11.82 10.68 -27.68
CA LEU A 134 10.91 11.57 -26.92
C LEU A 134 10.95 13.02 -27.46
N ARG A 135 11.96 13.40 -28.24
CA ARG A 135 12.02 14.69 -28.96
C ARG A 135 11.05 14.76 -30.16
N ALA A 136 10.54 13.63 -30.63
CA ALA A 136 9.63 13.61 -31.78
C ALA A 136 8.42 14.55 -31.59
N SER A 137 7.96 15.16 -32.69
CA SER A 137 6.82 16.09 -32.65
C SER A 137 5.51 15.42 -32.26
N ALA A 138 5.40 14.09 -32.45
CA ALA A 138 4.25 13.30 -32.04
C ALA A 138 4.13 13.15 -30.51
N ILE A 139 5.19 13.46 -29.75
CA ILE A 139 5.21 13.39 -28.29
C ILE A 139 5.28 14.82 -27.74
N SER A 140 4.14 15.39 -27.43
CA SER A 140 4.00 16.77 -26.95
C SER A 140 3.78 16.88 -25.43
N ARG A 141 3.24 15.84 -24.81
CA ARG A 141 2.89 15.79 -23.40
C ARG A 141 3.42 14.50 -22.76
N ILE A 142 4.22 14.65 -21.74
CA ILE A 142 4.89 13.54 -21.02
C ILE A 142 4.49 13.61 -19.55
N ALA A 143 3.75 12.62 -19.06
CA ALA A 143 3.47 12.53 -17.63
C ALA A 143 4.74 12.14 -16.87
N ILE A 144 5.13 12.99 -15.92
CA ILE A 144 6.26 12.73 -15.03
C ILE A 144 5.87 13.08 -13.59
N SER A 145 6.15 12.19 -12.66
CA SER A 145 5.89 12.51 -11.26
C SER A 145 6.95 13.48 -10.73
N ASN A 146 6.55 14.36 -9.80
CA ASN A 146 7.45 15.39 -9.25
C ASN A 146 8.70 14.75 -8.61
N PRO A 147 9.91 14.96 -9.16
CA PRO A 147 11.14 14.34 -8.66
C PRO A 147 11.50 14.74 -7.22
N ALA A 148 11.06 15.90 -6.76
CA ALA A 148 11.36 16.36 -5.40
C ALA A 148 10.68 15.52 -4.31
N SER A 149 9.54 14.87 -4.64
CA SER A 149 8.71 14.17 -3.66
C SER A 149 8.30 12.74 -4.05
N VAL A 150 8.50 12.34 -5.31
CA VAL A 150 8.00 11.05 -5.82
C VAL A 150 9.15 10.21 -6.36
N PRO A 151 9.33 8.97 -5.87
CA PRO A 151 10.42 8.08 -6.29
C PRO A 151 10.51 7.87 -7.80
N VAL A 152 9.41 7.48 -8.47
CA VAL A 152 9.41 7.27 -9.92
C VAL A 152 9.87 8.51 -10.68
N GLY A 153 9.52 9.71 -10.19
CA GLY A 153 9.99 10.97 -10.76
C GLY A 153 11.51 11.15 -10.62
N ARG A 154 12.10 10.74 -9.51
CA ARG A 154 13.58 10.75 -9.33
C ARG A 154 14.27 9.81 -10.30
N TYR A 155 13.79 8.59 -10.42
CA TYR A 155 14.35 7.61 -11.37
C TYR A 155 14.20 8.10 -12.81
N SER A 156 13.03 8.64 -13.20
CA SER A 156 12.80 9.19 -14.54
C SER A 156 13.70 10.38 -14.84
N ARG A 157 13.84 11.29 -13.87
CA ARG A 157 14.75 12.43 -13.98
C ARG A 157 16.20 11.98 -14.18
N LEU A 158 16.68 11.06 -13.37
CA LEU A 158 18.04 10.53 -13.48
C LEU A 158 18.28 9.89 -14.85
N ALA A 159 17.34 9.09 -15.36
CA ALA A 159 17.44 8.48 -16.68
C ALA A 159 17.49 9.53 -17.80
N LEU A 160 16.64 10.56 -17.73
CA LEU A 160 16.61 11.65 -18.71
C LEU A 160 17.84 12.58 -18.61
N GLU A 161 18.35 12.85 -17.41
CA GLU A 161 19.59 13.62 -17.21
C GLU A 161 20.80 12.85 -17.75
N THR A 162 20.88 11.55 -17.51
CA THR A 162 21.94 10.68 -18.04
C THR A 162 21.92 10.65 -19.58
N ALA A 163 20.74 10.72 -20.20
CA ALA A 163 20.57 10.80 -21.64
C ALA A 163 20.71 12.24 -22.19
N GLY A 164 20.94 13.27 -21.36
CA GLY A 164 21.01 14.67 -21.79
C GLY A 164 19.68 15.27 -22.26
N LEU A 165 18.54 14.70 -21.86
CA LEU A 165 17.20 15.02 -22.38
C LEU A 165 16.35 15.85 -21.42
N TRP A 166 16.71 15.93 -20.14
CA TRP A 166 15.84 16.53 -19.12
C TRP A 166 15.44 17.97 -19.43
N GLN A 167 16.39 18.81 -19.81
CA GLN A 167 16.14 20.23 -20.08
C GLN A 167 15.32 20.43 -21.36
N ASP A 168 15.62 19.66 -22.40
CA ASP A 168 14.94 19.76 -23.71
C ASP A 168 13.47 19.34 -23.62
N LEU A 169 13.19 18.33 -22.79
CA LEU A 169 11.85 17.79 -22.61
C LEU A 169 11.05 18.51 -21.53
N ALA A 170 11.68 19.32 -20.67
CA ALA A 170 11.03 20.02 -19.58
C ALA A 170 9.76 20.79 -19.97
N PRO A 171 9.70 21.50 -21.13
CA PRO A 171 8.48 22.19 -21.56
C PRO A 171 7.30 21.25 -21.87
N ARG A 172 7.54 19.95 -22.06
CA ARG A 172 6.51 18.93 -22.37
C ARG A 172 6.04 18.17 -21.13
N PHE A 173 6.64 18.41 -19.96
CA PHE A 173 6.31 17.68 -18.75
C PHE A 173 4.98 18.11 -18.16
N ILE A 174 4.13 17.14 -17.92
CA ILE A 174 2.92 17.25 -17.11
C ILE A 174 3.23 16.62 -15.77
N ASN A 175 3.39 17.46 -14.74
CA ASN A 175 3.78 17.02 -13.41
C ASN A 175 2.62 16.33 -12.69
N THR A 176 2.91 15.19 -12.06
CA THR A 176 1.96 14.43 -11.26
C THR A 176 2.43 14.27 -9.81
N GLN A 177 1.49 14.06 -8.91
CA GLN A 177 1.77 13.98 -7.48
C GLN A 177 2.17 12.57 -7.03
N HIS A 178 1.85 11.55 -7.81
CA HIS A 178 2.23 10.15 -7.60
C HIS A 178 2.08 9.35 -8.90
N VAL A 179 2.69 8.16 -8.95
CA VAL A 179 2.76 7.33 -10.16
C VAL A 179 1.38 6.94 -10.72
N ARG A 180 0.40 6.69 -9.86
CA ARG A 180 -0.96 6.33 -10.31
C ARG A 180 -1.65 7.48 -11.05
N GLN A 181 -1.36 8.73 -10.69
CA GLN A 181 -1.85 9.88 -11.46
C GLN A 181 -1.18 9.93 -12.85
N SER A 182 0.12 9.62 -12.98
CA SER A 182 0.77 9.49 -14.28
C SER A 182 0.10 8.39 -15.12
N LEU A 183 -0.14 7.23 -14.53
CA LEU A 183 -0.81 6.11 -15.16
C LEU A 183 -2.22 6.47 -15.64
N ASP A 184 -3.00 7.18 -14.81
CA ASP A 184 -4.35 7.62 -15.14
C ASP A 184 -4.36 8.59 -16.33
N TYR A 185 -3.44 9.57 -16.37
CA TYR A 185 -3.35 10.52 -17.48
C TYR A 185 -3.04 9.82 -18.80
N VAL A 186 -2.09 8.86 -18.79
CA VAL A 186 -1.81 8.05 -19.98
C VAL A 186 -3.02 7.21 -20.37
N SER A 187 -3.64 6.53 -19.41
CA SER A 187 -4.78 5.62 -19.67
C SER A 187 -6.01 6.30 -20.26
N ARG A 188 -6.11 7.63 -20.09
CA ARG A 188 -7.19 8.48 -20.64
C ARG A 188 -6.78 9.24 -21.89
N GLY A 189 -5.54 9.08 -22.37
CA GLY A 189 -5.02 9.84 -23.52
C GLY A 189 -4.83 11.34 -23.24
N GLU A 190 -4.78 11.74 -21.97
CA GLU A 190 -4.54 13.15 -21.58
C GLU A 190 -3.09 13.56 -21.83
N VAL A 191 -2.20 12.60 -21.95
CA VAL A 191 -0.78 12.73 -22.33
C VAL A 191 -0.40 11.62 -23.31
N ASP A 192 0.66 11.86 -24.09
CA ASP A 192 1.09 10.94 -25.13
C ASP A 192 1.87 9.74 -24.56
N VAL A 193 2.71 9.99 -23.54
CA VAL A 193 3.49 8.98 -22.82
C VAL A 193 3.64 9.35 -21.36
N GLY A 194 4.04 8.38 -20.52
CA GLY A 194 4.34 8.64 -19.11
C GLY A 194 5.31 7.64 -18.53
N PHE A 195 6.06 8.09 -17.52
CA PHE A 195 6.97 7.24 -16.75
C PHE A 195 6.22 6.65 -15.56
N VAL A 196 6.22 5.31 -15.48
CA VAL A 196 5.60 4.54 -14.39
C VAL A 196 6.47 3.32 -14.08
N TYR A 197 6.08 2.52 -13.09
CA TYR A 197 6.69 1.23 -12.87
C TYR A 197 5.99 0.13 -13.69
N ALA A 198 6.70 -0.96 -13.96
CA ALA A 198 6.15 -2.11 -14.69
C ALA A 198 4.89 -2.68 -14.02
N THR A 199 4.85 -2.70 -12.69
CA THR A 199 3.67 -3.12 -11.91
C THR A 199 2.47 -2.22 -12.13
N ASP A 200 2.67 -0.90 -12.31
CA ASP A 200 1.59 0.04 -12.63
C ASP A 200 1.03 -0.21 -14.02
N ALA A 201 1.92 -0.41 -15.01
CA ALA A 201 1.52 -0.76 -16.38
C ALA A 201 0.72 -2.07 -16.40
N ARG A 202 1.16 -3.10 -15.66
CA ARG A 202 0.45 -4.38 -15.50
C ARG A 202 -0.95 -4.19 -14.91
N ALA A 203 -1.10 -3.32 -13.92
CA ALA A 203 -2.40 -3.04 -13.28
C ALA A 203 -3.44 -2.44 -14.26
N MET A 204 -2.99 -1.77 -15.33
CA MET A 204 -3.86 -1.18 -16.36
C MET A 204 -3.53 -1.67 -17.79
N GLN A 205 -3.03 -2.90 -17.94
CA GLN A 205 -2.58 -3.48 -19.23
C GLN A 205 -3.62 -3.47 -20.37
N LYS A 206 -4.91 -3.28 -20.06
CA LYS A 206 -5.98 -3.13 -21.07
C LYS A 206 -6.09 -1.70 -21.60
N ARG A 207 -5.52 -0.71 -20.91
CA ARG A 207 -5.63 0.72 -21.23
C ARG A 207 -4.31 1.36 -21.62
N VAL A 208 -3.20 0.77 -21.19
CA VAL A 208 -1.86 1.25 -21.50
C VAL A 208 -1.00 0.12 -22.01
N LYS A 209 0.01 0.46 -22.78
CA LYS A 209 1.07 -0.47 -23.21
C LYS A 209 2.44 0.07 -22.80
N VAL A 210 3.35 -0.84 -22.45
CA VAL A 210 4.76 -0.51 -22.30
C VAL A 210 5.34 -0.31 -23.70
N VAL A 211 5.97 0.85 -23.93
CA VAL A 211 6.64 1.16 -25.19
C VAL A 211 8.17 1.10 -25.05
N MET A 212 8.70 1.19 -23.82
CA MET A 212 10.13 1.07 -23.55
C MET A 212 10.39 0.71 -22.09
N ASP A 213 11.31 -0.21 -21.84
CA ASP A 213 11.95 -0.41 -20.53
C ASP A 213 13.05 0.66 -20.35
N ILE A 214 13.05 1.32 -19.20
CA ILE A 214 14.01 2.39 -18.90
C ILE A 214 15.10 1.84 -17.98
N PRO A 215 16.34 1.72 -18.47
CA PRO A 215 17.47 1.33 -17.62
C PRO A 215 17.66 2.32 -16.47
N THR A 216 17.87 1.82 -15.27
CA THR A 216 18.19 2.62 -14.09
C THR A 216 19.60 2.29 -13.60
N THR A 217 20.36 3.30 -13.19
CA THR A 217 21.72 3.13 -12.68
C THR A 217 21.77 2.49 -11.30
N VAL A 218 20.66 2.52 -10.58
CA VAL A 218 20.48 1.88 -9.27
C VAL A 218 19.22 1.01 -9.29
N PRO A 219 19.21 -0.12 -8.57
CA PRO A 219 18.01 -0.95 -8.44
C PRO A 219 16.86 -0.18 -7.81
N ILE A 220 15.66 -0.40 -8.31
CA ILE A 220 14.43 0.12 -7.70
C ILE A 220 14.00 -0.86 -6.62
N ALA A 221 14.37 -0.57 -5.37
CA ALA A 221 14.03 -1.38 -4.21
C ALA A 221 13.01 -0.65 -3.31
N TYR A 222 12.11 -1.41 -2.74
CA TYR A 222 11.02 -0.96 -1.88
C TYR A 222 11.32 -1.34 -0.43
N PRO A 223 11.73 -0.39 0.40
CA PRO A 223 11.87 -0.61 1.83
C PRO A 223 10.56 -0.36 2.58
N ILE A 224 10.39 -1.09 3.70
CA ILE A 224 9.31 -0.96 4.65
C ILE A 224 9.89 -0.89 6.07
N ALA A 225 9.25 -0.14 6.96
CA ALA A 225 9.66 -0.04 8.36
C ALA A 225 8.47 0.32 9.27
N VAL A 226 8.60 0.02 10.56
CA VAL A 226 7.72 0.54 11.62
C VAL A 226 8.06 2.01 11.87
N THR A 227 7.07 2.88 12.06
CA THR A 227 7.30 4.27 12.43
C THR A 227 7.66 4.41 13.91
N SER A 228 8.47 5.40 14.28
CA SER A 228 8.91 5.60 15.67
C SER A 228 7.76 5.95 16.61
N ASP A 229 6.72 6.63 16.13
CA ASP A 229 5.55 7.06 16.90
C ASP A 229 4.39 6.05 16.82
N SER A 230 4.63 4.83 16.29
CA SER A 230 3.62 3.78 16.21
C SER A 230 3.09 3.43 17.60
N ARG A 231 1.76 3.46 17.75
CA ARG A 231 1.06 3.03 18.96
C ARG A 231 0.81 1.52 18.97
N ASN A 232 0.95 0.87 17.81
CA ASN A 232 0.66 -0.55 17.56
C ASN A 232 1.88 -1.27 16.99
N SER A 233 3.08 -0.98 17.53
CA SER A 233 4.37 -1.44 16.98
C SER A 233 4.49 -2.96 16.86
N GLU A 234 3.84 -3.73 17.74
CA GLU A 234 3.85 -5.20 17.68
C GLU A 234 3.08 -5.70 16.45
N ILE A 235 1.87 -5.18 16.19
CA ILE A 235 1.08 -5.55 15.02
C ILE A 235 1.75 -5.06 13.74
N ALA A 236 2.35 -3.86 13.78
CA ALA A 236 3.13 -3.31 12.68
C ALA A 236 4.29 -4.25 12.28
N ARG A 237 5.03 -4.81 13.25
CA ARG A 237 6.07 -5.82 13.00
C ARG A 237 5.49 -7.09 12.39
N ARG A 238 4.40 -7.62 12.93
CA ARG A 238 3.72 -8.81 12.40
C ARG A 238 3.25 -8.60 10.96
N PHE A 239 2.74 -7.40 10.64
CA PHE A 239 2.36 -7.07 9.26
C PHE A 239 3.58 -7.04 8.34
N ILE A 240 4.71 -6.45 8.75
CA ILE A 240 5.96 -6.45 7.97
C ILE A 240 6.48 -7.88 7.77
N GLU A 241 6.46 -8.72 8.80
CA GLU A 241 6.82 -10.13 8.72
C GLU A 241 5.91 -10.89 7.74
N PHE A 242 4.60 -10.60 7.77
CA PHE A 242 3.66 -11.18 6.82
C PHE A 242 3.98 -10.76 5.37
N VAL A 243 4.29 -9.48 5.11
CA VAL A 243 4.73 -9.00 3.78
C VAL A 243 5.97 -9.77 3.30
N GLY A 244 6.92 -10.06 4.18
CA GLY A 244 8.13 -10.85 3.90
C GLY A 244 7.92 -12.36 3.83
N SER A 245 6.77 -12.89 4.25
CA SER A 245 6.47 -14.32 4.27
C SER A 245 6.32 -14.90 2.85
N LEU A 246 6.37 -16.23 2.71
CA LEU A 246 6.13 -16.91 1.44
C LEU A 246 4.78 -16.48 0.82
N LYS A 247 3.73 -16.34 1.64
CA LYS A 247 2.40 -15.93 1.21
C LYS A 247 2.39 -14.47 0.74
N GLY A 248 3.01 -13.56 1.51
CA GLY A 248 3.12 -12.15 1.14
C GLY A 248 3.94 -11.95 -0.13
N GLN A 249 5.06 -12.68 -0.27
CA GLN A 249 5.90 -12.62 -1.46
C GLN A 249 5.21 -13.20 -2.70
N ALA A 250 4.36 -14.24 -2.55
CA ALA A 250 3.54 -14.77 -3.64
C ALA A 250 2.56 -13.68 -4.15
N ILE A 251 1.84 -13.00 -3.25
CA ILE A 251 0.94 -11.89 -3.61
C ILE A 251 1.71 -10.79 -4.36
N LEU A 252 2.86 -10.36 -3.84
CA LEU A 252 3.69 -9.35 -4.50
C LEU A 252 4.11 -9.78 -5.91
N SER A 253 4.52 -11.04 -6.09
CA SER A 253 4.91 -11.62 -7.39
C SER A 253 3.73 -11.66 -8.38
N GLU A 254 2.52 -11.99 -7.92
CA GLU A 254 1.30 -11.96 -8.74
C GLU A 254 1.00 -10.57 -9.26
N HIS A 255 1.33 -9.52 -8.51
CA HIS A 255 1.26 -8.12 -8.93
C HIS A 255 2.46 -7.66 -9.77
N GLY A 256 3.45 -8.53 -10.02
CA GLY A 256 4.60 -8.25 -10.88
C GLY A 256 5.81 -7.62 -10.17
N PHE A 257 5.81 -7.59 -8.84
CA PHE A 257 7.00 -7.19 -8.08
C PHE A 257 8.05 -8.29 -8.12
N GLY A 258 9.32 -7.89 -8.22
CA GLY A 258 10.46 -8.78 -8.04
C GLY A 258 10.77 -9.00 -6.57
N THR A 259 11.45 -10.12 -6.27
CA THR A 259 11.98 -10.42 -4.93
C THR A 259 13.06 -9.41 -4.53
N PRO A 260 13.23 -9.08 -3.24
CA PRO A 260 14.21 -8.14 -2.74
C PRO A 260 15.67 -8.53 -2.99
#